data_39bc178dae8b0a6d0f5d9484ec032174
#
_entry.id   39bc178dae8b0a6d0f5d9484ec032174
#
_cell.length_a   1.000
_cell.length_b   1.000
_cell.length_c   1.000
_cell.angle_alpha   90.00
_cell.angle_beta   90.00
_cell.angle_gamma   90.00
#
_symmetry.space_group_name_H-M   'P 1'
#
loop_
_entity.id
_entity.type
_entity.pdbx_description
1 polymer ?
#
loop_
_entity_poly.entity_id
_entity_poly.type
_entity_poly.pdbx_seq_one_letter_code
_entity_poly.pdbx_strand_id
1 'polypeptide(L)'
;PNSTARTLKLGEHETAQPSRSIACMFARTEDIVTDQFFTSLSRSIEQEAFKRNYVLKYSFSAFDVSHSSTFRLIMDNHVDGVVILGRCDKPLLKMLKQYFNNVVYTGLNSLNAKYDQIICDGHDAAKEAVEYLIQLGHKKIAYIGETQSENRYLGYCDALSAHRIPLQKTYTCNVHLATRERKNC
;
A
#
# COMPACT_ATOMS: atom_id res chain seq x y z
N PRO A 1 38.75 18.24 -38.35
CA PRO A 1 38.71 18.15 -36.90
C PRO A 1 37.55 18.95 -36.38
N ASN A 2 36.64 18.26 -35.74
CA ASN A 2 35.28 18.62 -35.39
C ASN A 2 35.18 19.85 -34.49
N SER A 3 34.66 20.93 -35.02
CA SER A 3 34.24 22.13 -34.26
C SER A 3 32.76 22.13 -33.87
N THR A 4 32.02 21.05 -34.12
CA THR A 4 30.55 20.98 -33.89
C THR A 4 30.15 20.47 -32.51
N ALA A 5 31.12 20.10 -31.66
CA ALA A 5 30.82 19.57 -30.32
C ALA A 5 30.89 20.62 -29.18
N ARG A 6 31.01 21.90 -29.51
CA ARG A 6 31.26 22.96 -28.52
C ARG A 6 30.15 23.96 -28.27
N THR A 7 28.96 23.73 -28.78
CA THR A 7 27.86 24.69 -28.59
C THR A 7 26.57 24.07 -28.02
N LEU A 8 26.70 23.01 -27.23
CA LEU A 8 25.71 22.76 -26.20
C LEU A 8 26.19 23.50 -24.93
N LYS A 9 26.11 24.80 -24.93
CA LYS A 9 25.98 25.56 -23.70
C LYS A 9 24.72 25.05 -23.03
N LEU A 10 24.88 24.21 -22.04
CA LEU A 10 23.91 24.04 -20.99
C LEU A 10 23.56 25.44 -20.51
N GLY A 11 22.33 25.86 -20.77
CA GLY A 11 21.80 27.14 -20.32
C GLY A 11 22.09 27.31 -18.84
N GLU A 12 22.33 28.54 -18.47
CA GLU A 12 22.59 28.98 -17.12
C GLU A 12 21.73 28.20 -16.16
N HIS A 13 22.36 27.54 -15.17
CA HIS A 13 21.69 26.96 -14.04
C HIS A 13 20.85 28.05 -13.38
N GLU A 14 19.58 28.18 -13.76
CA GLU A 14 18.59 28.59 -12.79
C GLU A 14 18.90 27.77 -11.55
N THR A 15 19.07 28.43 -10.43
CA THR A 15 19.31 27.78 -9.14
C THR A 15 18.15 26.83 -8.92
N ALA A 16 18.34 25.56 -9.36
CA ALA A 16 17.34 24.53 -9.27
C ALA A 16 17.00 24.41 -7.79
N GLN A 17 15.80 24.76 -7.40
CA GLN A 17 15.34 24.48 -6.05
C GLN A 17 15.60 23.01 -5.80
N PRO A 18 16.17 22.65 -4.62
CA PRO A 18 16.48 21.28 -4.33
C PRO A 18 15.25 20.43 -4.58
N SER A 19 15.36 19.50 -5.53
CA SER A 19 14.24 18.63 -5.87
C SER A 19 13.86 17.85 -4.64
N ARG A 20 12.66 18.09 -4.13
CA ARG A 20 12.10 17.33 -3.00
C ARG A 20 11.93 15.89 -3.44
N SER A 21 12.33 14.96 -2.60
CA SER A 21 12.34 13.54 -2.94
C SER A 21 11.52 12.71 -1.97
N ILE A 22 10.77 11.76 -2.49
CA ILE A 22 10.00 10.80 -1.71
C ILE A 22 10.40 9.37 -2.07
N ALA A 23 10.12 8.46 -1.17
CA ALA A 23 10.23 7.02 -1.40
C ALA A 23 8.86 6.34 -1.27
N CYS A 24 8.69 5.26 -2.00
CA CYS A 24 7.53 4.39 -1.91
C CYS A 24 7.98 3.03 -1.37
N MET A 25 7.38 2.58 -0.28
CA MET A 25 7.70 1.31 0.34
C MET A 25 6.48 0.37 0.34
N PHE A 26 6.67 -0.83 -0.20
CA PHE A 26 5.65 -1.88 -0.21
C PHE A 26 5.84 -2.78 1.01
N ALA A 27 4.87 -2.75 1.93
CA ALA A 27 5.03 -3.38 3.23
C ALA A 27 4.97 -4.92 3.20
N ARG A 28 4.41 -5.56 2.15
CA ARG A 28 4.10 -7.00 2.17
C ARG A 28 4.14 -7.75 0.85
N THR A 29 4.65 -7.21 -0.21
CA THR A 29 4.68 -7.91 -1.50
C THR A 29 6.08 -8.42 -1.82
N GLU A 30 6.21 -9.76 -1.92
CA GLU A 30 7.41 -10.40 -2.47
C GLU A 30 7.55 -10.10 -3.96
N ASP A 31 6.46 -9.80 -4.65
CA ASP A 31 6.40 -9.66 -6.09
C ASP A 31 5.60 -8.40 -6.49
N ILE A 32 6.22 -7.24 -6.30
CA ILE A 32 5.64 -5.92 -6.61
C ILE A 32 5.24 -5.84 -8.09
N VAL A 33 5.99 -6.48 -8.96
CA VAL A 33 5.81 -6.40 -10.42
C VAL A 33 4.52 -7.09 -10.89
N THR A 34 4.04 -8.09 -10.17
CA THR A 34 2.84 -8.86 -10.56
C THR A 34 1.56 -8.36 -9.92
N ASP A 35 1.63 -7.50 -8.90
CA ASP A 35 0.45 -6.92 -8.28
C ASP A 35 0.04 -5.62 -8.98
N GLN A 36 -0.96 -5.72 -9.86
CA GLN A 36 -1.47 -4.60 -10.64
C GLN A 36 -2.01 -3.47 -9.78
N PHE A 37 -2.58 -3.77 -8.62
CA PHE A 37 -3.12 -2.75 -7.72
C PHE A 37 -2.00 -1.86 -7.17
N PHE A 38 -0.97 -2.47 -6.59
CA PHE A 38 0.14 -1.71 -6.03
C PHE A 38 0.97 -1.02 -7.11
N THR A 39 1.15 -1.64 -8.27
CA THR A 39 1.82 -1.02 -9.42
C THR A 39 1.08 0.23 -9.90
N SER A 40 -0.24 0.17 -10.02
CA SER A 40 -1.07 1.31 -10.43
C SER A 40 -1.04 2.43 -9.38
N LEU A 41 -1.09 2.06 -8.10
CA LEU A 41 -1.03 3.02 -6.99
C LEU A 41 0.33 3.73 -6.94
N SER A 42 1.42 3.00 -7.06
CA SER A 42 2.78 3.56 -7.11
C SER A 42 2.95 4.53 -8.28
N ARG A 43 2.46 4.15 -9.47
CA ARG A 43 2.49 5.03 -10.65
C ARG A 43 1.68 6.31 -10.43
N SER A 44 0.53 6.22 -9.78
CA SER A 44 -0.29 7.39 -9.45
C SER A 44 0.42 8.31 -8.45
N ILE A 45 1.11 7.75 -7.46
CA ILE A 45 1.91 8.50 -6.52
C ILE A 45 3.07 9.22 -7.23
N GLU A 46 3.77 8.53 -8.14
CA GLU A 46 4.84 9.11 -8.93
C GLU A 46 4.37 10.29 -9.78
N GLN A 47 3.24 10.11 -10.50
CA GLN A 47 2.66 11.16 -11.33
C GLN A 47 2.24 12.38 -10.52
N GLU A 48 1.61 12.17 -9.36
CA GLU A 48 1.16 13.27 -8.50
C GLU A 48 2.35 13.97 -7.80
N ALA A 49 3.36 13.22 -7.40
CA ALA A 49 4.60 13.76 -6.89
C ALA A 49 5.28 14.68 -7.92
N PHE A 50 5.39 14.22 -9.15
CA PHE A 50 6.00 14.98 -10.24
C PHE A 50 5.27 16.31 -10.50
N LYS A 51 3.93 16.32 -10.53
CA LYS A 51 3.12 17.55 -10.66
C LYS A 51 3.41 18.56 -9.56
N ARG A 52 3.87 18.11 -8.39
CA ARG A 52 4.15 18.94 -7.22
C ARG A 52 5.63 19.25 -7.04
N ASN A 53 6.45 19.00 -8.06
CA ASN A 53 7.91 19.17 -8.03
C ASN A 53 8.62 18.26 -6.99
N TYR A 54 8.05 17.06 -6.76
CA TYR A 54 8.70 15.98 -6.04
C TYR A 54 9.14 14.90 -7.01
N VAL A 55 10.21 14.21 -6.67
CA VAL A 55 10.71 13.06 -7.43
C VAL A 55 10.52 11.79 -6.57
N LEU A 56 9.92 10.75 -7.15
CA LEU A 56 9.94 9.42 -6.55
C LEU A 56 11.34 8.83 -6.74
N LYS A 57 12.18 8.96 -5.72
CA LYS A 57 13.60 8.59 -5.79
C LYS A 57 13.82 7.09 -5.64
N TYR A 58 13.02 6.45 -4.79
CA TYR A 58 13.12 5.02 -4.52
C TYR A 58 11.74 4.37 -4.45
N SER A 59 11.69 3.13 -4.95
CA SER A 59 10.55 2.22 -4.78
C SER A 59 11.12 0.86 -4.36
N PHE A 60 10.74 0.35 -3.20
CA PHE A 60 11.33 -0.86 -2.62
C PHE A 60 10.34 -1.66 -1.78
N SER A 61 10.62 -2.95 -1.59
CA SER A 61 9.85 -3.83 -0.72
C SER A 61 10.40 -3.82 0.72
N ALA A 62 9.53 -3.95 1.70
CA ALA A 62 9.93 -4.11 3.09
C ALA A 62 10.73 -5.41 3.36
N PHE A 63 10.61 -6.42 2.49
CA PHE A 63 11.44 -7.63 2.54
C PHE A 63 12.92 -7.32 2.30
N ASP A 64 13.22 -6.33 1.48
CA ASP A 64 14.58 -5.93 1.18
C ASP A 64 15.24 -5.15 2.34
N VAL A 65 14.42 -4.63 3.25
CA VAL A 65 14.84 -3.74 4.33
C VAL A 65 15.59 -4.47 5.43
N SER A 66 15.19 -5.71 5.76
CA SER A 66 15.74 -6.44 6.90
C SER A 66 17.11 -7.05 6.63
N HIS A 67 17.54 -7.17 5.36
CA HIS A 67 18.72 -7.96 4.98
C HIS A 67 19.70 -7.24 4.04
N SER A 68 19.45 -5.98 3.62
CA SER A 68 20.28 -5.39 2.58
C SER A 68 21.02 -4.11 2.97
N SER A 69 22.27 -4.03 2.48
CA SER A 69 23.04 -2.78 2.40
C SER A 69 22.30 -1.68 1.62
N THR A 70 21.36 -2.06 0.75
CA THR A 70 20.54 -1.17 -0.06
C THR A 70 19.65 -0.27 0.80
N PHE A 71 19.12 -0.78 1.92
CA PHE A 71 18.32 0.04 2.85
C PHE A 71 19.18 1.15 3.48
N ARG A 72 20.40 0.86 3.86
CA ARG A 72 21.33 1.88 4.36
C ARG A 72 21.61 2.94 3.31
N LEU A 73 21.78 2.55 2.05
CA LEU A 73 21.98 3.52 0.95
C LEU A 73 20.76 4.43 0.76
N ILE A 74 19.54 3.91 0.93
CA ILE A 74 18.30 4.71 0.89
C ILE A 74 18.28 5.70 2.06
N MET A 75 18.70 5.26 3.25
CA MET A 75 18.80 6.08 4.44
C MET A 75 19.85 7.18 4.33
N ASP A 76 21.03 6.85 3.82
CA ASP A 76 22.15 7.78 3.67
C ASP A 76 21.88 8.86 2.61
N ASN A 77 20.98 8.56 1.65
CA ASN A 77 20.65 9.47 0.54
C ASN A 77 19.38 10.32 0.78
N HIS A 78 19.01 10.58 1.98
CA HIS A 78 17.91 11.41 2.43
C HIS A 78 16.73 11.52 1.45
N VAL A 79 15.56 11.11 1.88
CA VAL A 79 14.27 11.43 1.26
C VAL A 79 13.47 12.28 2.23
N ASP A 80 12.69 13.22 1.70
CA ASP A 80 11.89 14.13 2.52
C ASP A 80 10.67 13.44 3.14
N GLY A 81 10.23 12.33 2.55
CA GLY A 81 9.11 11.55 3.06
C GLY A 81 9.01 10.16 2.45
N VAL A 82 8.23 9.32 3.12
CA VAL A 82 7.96 7.94 2.70
C VAL A 82 6.46 7.68 2.63
N VAL A 83 6.01 7.11 1.53
CA VAL A 83 4.67 6.55 1.39
C VAL A 83 4.74 5.04 1.58
N ILE A 84 4.01 4.53 2.56
CA ILE A 84 3.95 3.09 2.86
C ILE A 84 2.68 2.52 2.25
N LEU A 85 2.82 1.49 1.43
CA LEU A 85 1.72 0.80 0.76
C LEU A 85 1.53 -0.62 1.32
N GLY A 86 0.30 -0.96 1.67
CA GLY A 86 -0.05 -2.30 2.11
C GLY A 86 -0.03 -2.50 3.63
N ARG A 87 0.00 -3.74 4.07
CA ARG A 87 -0.04 -4.07 5.51
C ARG A 87 1.33 -3.93 6.15
N CYS A 88 1.42 -3.05 7.12
CA CYS A 88 2.64 -2.81 7.89
C CYS A 88 2.53 -3.44 9.27
N ASP A 89 3.54 -4.19 9.69
CA ASP A 89 3.61 -4.74 11.04
C ASP A 89 4.24 -3.75 12.04
N LYS A 90 4.09 -4.05 13.33
CA LYS A 90 4.61 -3.19 14.40
C LYS A 90 6.14 -3.05 14.40
N PRO A 91 6.94 -4.11 14.15
CA PRO A 91 8.39 -4.00 14.05
C PRO A 91 8.84 -3.05 12.95
N LEU A 92 8.26 -3.19 11.75
CA LEU A 92 8.55 -2.33 10.62
C LEU A 92 8.21 -0.85 10.92
N LEU A 93 7.03 -0.60 11.50
CA LEU A 93 6.63 0.74 11.91
C LEU A 93 7.58 1.36 12.92
N LYS A 94 8.04 0.57 13.91
CA LYS A 94 8.99 1.05 14.91
C LYS A 94 10.32 1.42 14.27
N MET A 95 10.80 0.64 13.32
CA MET A 95 12.01 0.90 12.59
C MET A 95 11.88 2.19 11.75
N LEU A 96 10.81 2.33 10.98
CA LEU A 96 10.58 3.49 10.12
C LEU A 96 10.54 4.81 10.90
N LYS A 97 9.97 4.80 12.11
CA LYS A 97 9.96 5.97 13.01
C LYS A 97 11.34 6.48 13.39
N GLN A 98 12.35 5.63 13.36
CA GLN A 98 13.73 6.02 13.71
C GLN A 98 14.40 6.80 12.57
N TYR A 99 13.93 6.58 11.33
CA TYR A 99 14.59 7.09 10.14
C TYR A 99 13.79 8.16 9.40
N PHE A 100 12.45 8.15 9.52
CA PHE A 100 11.60 9.09 8.78
C PHE A 100 10.66 9.86 9.68
N ASN A 101 10.67 11.17 9.52
CA ASN A 101 9.73 12.06 10.21
C ASN A 101 8.41 12.20 9.45
N ASN A 102 8.48 12.20 8.12
CA ASN A 102 7.33 12.39 7.24
C ASN A 102 6.93 11.04 6.62
N VAL A 103 5.90 10.43 7.18
CA VAL A 103 5.39 9.13 6.72
C VAL A 103 3.91 9.23 6.47
N VAL A 104 3.48 8.82 5.28
CA VAL A 104 2.07 8.61 4.94
C VAL A 104 1.86 7.12 4.75
N TYR A 105 0.90 6.57 5.46
CA TYR A 105 0.50 5.18 5.31
C TYR A 105 -0.78 5.07 4.49
N THR A 106 -0.82 4.14 3.55
CA THR A 106 -2.05 3.74 2.87
C THR A 106 -2.20 2.22 2.88
N GLY A 107 -3.34 1.76 3.34
CA GLY A 107 -3.61 0.35 3.53
C GLY A 107 -5.08 0.06 3.78
N LEU A 108 -5.38 -1.20 4.11
CA LEU A 108 -6.75 -1.67 4.33
C LEU A 108 -7.23 -1.47 5.76
N ASN A 109 -6.31 -1.39 6.72
CA ASN A 109 -6.61 -1.28 8.14
C ASN A 109 -5.86 -0.10 8.73
N SER A 110 -6.50 0.59 9.67
CA SER A 110 -5.85 1.64 10.44
C SER A 110 -4.68 1.09 11.26
N LEU A 111 -3.60 1.86 11.32
CA LEU A 111 -2.47 1.57 12.19
C LEU A 111 -2.59 2.39 13.48
N ASN A 112 -2.26 1.78 14.60
CA ASN A 112 -2.07 2.53 15.85
C ASN A 112 -0.70 3.23 15.84
N ALA A 113 -0.56 4.25 14.98
CA ALA A 113 0.64 5.04 14.80
C ALA A 113 0.28 6.50 14.54
N LYS A 114 1.20 7.41 14.93
CA LYS A 114 1.05 8.86 14.69
C LYS A 114 1.51 9.26 13.28
N TYR A 115 1.04 8.54 12.27
CA TYR A 115 1.27 8.87 10.87
C TYR A 115 -0.02 9.35 10.24
N ASP A 116 0.08 10.17 9.22
CA ASP A 116 -1.04 10.43 8.34
C ASP A 116 -1.43 9.14 7.63
N GLN A 117 -2.71 8.80 7.66
CA GLN A 117 -3.20 7.54 7.13
C GLN A 117 -4.32 7.80 6.13
N ILE A 118 -4.16 7.20 4.96
CA ILE A 118 -5.18 7.16 3.91
C ILE A 118 -5.64 5.70 3.82
N ILE A 119 -6.79 5.41 4.37
CA ILE A 119 -7.34 4.06 4.42
C ILE A 119 -8.70 3.98 3.75
N CYS A 120 -9.00 2.82 3.19
CA CYS A 120 -10.36 2.48 2.82
C CYS A 120 -11.00 1.78 4.03
N ASP A 121 -12.19 2.21 4.45
CA ASP A 121 -12.91 1.50 5.50
C ASP A 121 -13.43 0.17 4.94
N GLY A 122 -12.64 -0.86 5.15
CA GLY A 122 -12.94 -2.20 4.67
C GLY A 122 -14.15 -2.84 5.37
N HIS A 123 -14.39 -2.46 6.64
CA HIS A 123 -15.54 -2.95 7.40
C HIS A 123 -16.84 -2.44 6.77
N ASP A 124 -16.97 -1.13 6.64
CA ASP A 124 -18.20 -0.52 6.13
C ASP A 124 -18.43 -0.87 4.67
N ALA A 125 -17.38 -0.87 3.85
CA ALA A 125 -17.49 -1.29 2.45
C ALA A 125 -18.00 -2.74 2.29
N ALA A 126 -17.51 -3.67 3.11
CA ALA A 126 -17.97 -5.05 3.07
C ALA A 126 -19.39 -5.20 3.64
N LYS A 127 -19.71 -4.47 4.69
CA LYS A 127 -21.04 -4.45 5.29
C LYS A 127 -22.08 -3.95 4.29
N GLU A 128 -21.85 -2.82 3.65
CA GLU A 128 -22.74 -2.26 2.62
C GLU A 128 -22.93 -3.23 1.44
N ALA A 129 -21.85 -3.86 0.98
CA ALA A 129 -21.94 -4.83 -0.11
C ALA A 129 -22.81 -6.04 0.26
N VAL A 130 -22.68 -6.57 1.48
CA VAL A 130 -23.50 -7.68 1.97
C VAL A 130 -24.95 -7.26 2.18
N GLU A 131 -25.17 -6.09 2.76
CA GLU A 131 -26.53 -5.53 2.95
C GLU A 131 -27.23 -5.33 1.61
N TYR A 132 -26.52 -4.88 0.57
CA TYR A 132 -27.07 -4.78 -0.78
C TYR A 132 -27.50 -6.15 -1.32
N LEU A 133 -26.71 -7.20 -1.15
CA LEU A 133 -27.09 -8.55 -1.54
C LEU A 133 -28.33 -9.05 -0.78
N ILE A 134 -28.43 -8.74 0.51
CA ILE A 134 -29.58 -9.09 1.34
C ILE A 134 -30.85 -8.36 0.85
N GLN A 135 -30.75 -7.09 0.51
CA GLN A 135 -31.84 -6.30 -0.06
C GLN A 135 -32.36 -6.88 -1.38
N LEU A 136 -31.48 -7.49 -2.18
CA LEU A 136 -31.83 -8.22 -3.40
C LEU A 136 -32.46 -9.61 -3.11
N GLY A 137 -32.62 -9.99 -1.84
CA GLY A 137 -33.24 -11.24 -1.42
C GLY A 137 -32.29 -12.42 -1.23
N HIS A 138 -30.98 -12.22 -1.33
CA HIS A 138 -30.00 -13.29 -1.11
C HIS A 138 -29.90 -13.62 0.39
N LYS A 139 -29.99 -14.91 0.72
CA LYS A 139 -29.84 -15.44 2.07
C LYS A 139 -28.62 -16.35 2.25
N LYS A 140 -28.00 -16.74 1.14
CA LYS A 140 -26.81 -17.60 1.10
C LYS A 140 -25.70 -16.78 0.48
N ILE A 141 -24.92 -16.10 1.32
CA ILE A 141 -23.85 -15.18 0.91
C ILE A 141 -22.55 -15.77 1.41
N ALA A 142 -21.58 -15.99 0.51
CA ALA A 142 -20.28 -16.52 0.84
C ALA A 142 -19.25 -15.41 0.97
N TYR A 143 -18.22 -15.67 1.79
CA TYR A 143 -17.04 -14.83 1.92
C TYR A 143 -15.80 -15.60 1.49
N ILE A 144 -15.00 -15.02 0.60
CA ILE A 144 -13.71 -15.55 0.17
C ILE A 144 -12.66 -14.48 0.44
N GLY A 145 -11.72 -14.78 1.33
CA GLY A 145 -10.67 -13.82 1.72
C GLY A 145 -10.05 -14.17 3.06
N GLU A 146 -9.18 -13.29 3.55
CA GLU A 146 -8.61 -13.43 4.89
C GLU A 146 -9.69 -13.22 5.96
N THR A 147 -9.69 -14.09 6.99
CA THR A 147 -10.66 -14.02 8.09
C THR A 147 -10.01 -13.58 9.40
N GLN A 148 -8.67 -13.62 9.50
CA GLN A 148 -7.94 -13.23 10.70
C GLN A 148 -7.53 -11.76 10.61
N SER A 149 -7.91 -10.95 11.59
CA SER A 149 -7.56 -9.52 11.67
C SER A 149 -7.92 -8.75 10.41
N GLU A 150 -9.04 -9.09 9.77
CA GLU A 150 -9.49 -8.51 8.52
C GLU A 150 -10.85 -7.80 8.71
N ASN A 151 -10.85 -6.48 8.59
CA ASN A 151 -12.04 -5.66 8.82
C ASN A 151 -13.19 -5.97 7.84
N ARG A 152 -12.87 -6.34 6.60
CA ARG A 152 -13.90 -6.75 5.62
C ARG A 152 -14.64 -8.00 6.06
N TYR A 153 -13.94 -8.95 6.70
CA TYR A 153 -14.61 -10.13 7.27
C TYR A 153 -15.53 -9.77 8.43
N LEU A 154 -15.10 -8.83 9.28
CA LEU A 154 -15.95 -8.33 10.37
C LEU A 154 -17.20 -7.64 9.81
N GLY A 155 -17.07 -6.79 8.79
CA GLY A 155 -18.21 -6.15 8.12
C GLY A 155 -19.19 -7.16 7.51
N TYR A 156 -18.67 -8.22 6.88
CA TYR A 156 -19.52 -9.33 6.40
C TYR A 156 -20.27 -10.01 7.53
N CYS A 157 -19.61 -10.33 8.65
CA CYS A 157 -20.25 -10.95 9.80
C CYS A 157 -21.33 -10.06 10.43
N ASP A 158 -21.04 -8.75 10.56
CA ASP A 158 -21.96 -7.79 11.16
C ASP A 158 -23.21 -7.59 10.31
N ALA A 159 -23.06 -7.52 8.98
CA ALA A 159 -24.22 -7.45 8.09
C ALA A 159 -25.13 -8.67 8.21
N LEU A 160 -24.58 -9.89 8.22
CA LEU A 160 -25.35 -11.11 8.40
C LEU A 160 -26.05 -11.12 9.75
N SER A 161 -25.35 -10.74 10.81
CA SER A 161 -25.89 -10.68 12.18
C SER A 161 -27.04 -9.70 12.30
N ALA A 162 -26.90 -8.49 11.75
CA ALA A 162 -27.93 -7.46 11.76
C ALA A 162 -29.23 -7.92 11.09
N HIS A 163 -29.11 -8.76 10.07
CA HIS A 163 -30.25 -9.33 9.35
C HIS A 163 -30.67 -10.73 9.85
N ARG A 164 -30.10 -11.20 10.96
CA ARG A 164 -30.41 -12.53 11.56
C ARG A 164 -30.14 -13.69 10.61
N ILE A 165 -29.18 -13.55 9.72
CA ILE A 165 -28.71 -14.61 8.83
C ILE A 165 -27.57 -15.35 9.54
N PRO A 166 -27.67 -16.67 9.78
CA PRO A 166 -26.65 -17.39 10.52
C PRO A 166 -25.35 -17.48 9.70
N LEU A 167 -24.23 -17.19 10.36
CA LEU A 167 -22.90 -17.39 9.80
C LEU A 167 -22.64 -18.89 9.65
N GLN A 168 -22.39 -19.36 8.43
CA GLN A 168 -22.11 -20.76 8.14
C GLN A 168 -20.65 -20.92 7.70
N LYS A 169 -19.92 -21.82 8.35
CA LYS A 169 -18.52 -22.11 8.02
C LYS A 169 -18.33 -22.57 6.56
N THR A 170 -19.32 -23.26 6.01
CA THR A 170 -19.32 -23.73 4.60
C THR A 170 -19.37 -22.60 3.58
N TYR A 171 -19.77 -21.40 3.99
CA TYR A 171 -19.80 -20.21 3.13
C TYR A 171 -18.61 -19.28 3.39
N THR A 172 -17.62 -19.73 4.15
CA THR A 172 -16.42 -18.95 4.43
C THR A 172 -15.19 -19.70 3.94
N CYS A 173 -14.51 -19.16 2.96
CA CYS A 173 -13.25 -19.68 2.47
C CYS A 173 -12.11 -18.72 2.87
N ASN A 174 -11.24 -19.18 3.76
CA ASN A 174 -10.08 -18.40 4.21
C ASN A 174 -8.95 -18.54 3.20
N VAL A 175 -8.63 -17.46 2.50
CA VAL A 175 -7.56 -17.41 1.52
C VAL A 175 -6.56 -16.33 1.94
N HIS A 176 -5.31 -16.72 2.14
CA HIS A 176 -4.23 -15.75 2.29
C HIS A 176 -3.92 -15.12 0.92
N LEU A 177 -4.22 -13.84 0.78
CA LEU A 177 -3.96 -13.10 -0.47
C LEU A 177 -2.47 -13.00 -0.82
N ALA A 178 -1.58 -13.26 0.15
CA ALA A 178 -0.13 -13.22 -0.04
C ALA A 178 0.47 -14.54 -0.55
N THR A 179 -0.28 -15.62 -0.63
CA THR A 179 0.23 -16.91 -1.10
C THR A 179 -0.50 -17.34 -2.36
N ARG A 180 0.25 -17.51 -3.43
CA ARG A 180 -0.17 -18.10 -4.71
C ARG A 180 -0.58 -19.58 -4.61
N GLU A 181 -0.60 -20.15 -3.42
CA GLU A 181 -1.12 -21.49 -3.21
C GLU A 181 -2.64 -21.49 -3.33
N ARG A 182 -3.09 -21.78 -4.55
CA ARG A 182 -4.45 -22.28 -4.79
C ARG A 182 -4.61 -23.61 -4.06
N LYS A 183 -4.88 -23.59 -2.77
CA LYS A 183 -5.47 -24.75 -2.12
C LYS A 183 -6.92 -24.77 -2.57
N ASN A 184 -7.28 -25.86 -3.25
CA ASN A 184 -8.63 -26.13 -3.73
C ASN A 184 -9.66 -25.82 -2.64
N CYS A 185 -10.49 -24.78 -2.88
CA CYS A 185 -11.74 -24.55 -2.16
C CYS A 185 -12.80 -25.51 -2.67
#